data_727f15e2e5ff71ec1b7759b160ad36ce
#
_entry.id   727f15e2e5ff71ec1b7759b160ad36ce
#
_cell.length_a   1.000
_cell.length_b   1.000
_cell.length_c   1.000
_cell.angle_alpha   90.00
_cell.angle_beta   90.00
_cell.angle_gamma   90.00
#
_symmetry.space_group_name_H-M   'P 1'
#
loop_
_entity.id
_entity.type
_entity.pdbx_description
1 polymer ?
#
loop_
_entity_poly.entity_id
_entity_poly.type
_entity_poly.pdbx_seq_one_letter_code
_entity_poly.pdbx_strand_id
1 'polypeptide(L)'
;MIRIELNEDEIMGALRHVHRVRQNKKEFNVTDKKFDKNNSSYSVNLMGRLGEVACAKGLGLSVDESINPGGDDGHDLHTSLGKSIQVKTSTIPTLIFNHETNFISDYAILVVLEGDKQLPHVDSAFHIVGITDRKYFFDNFTYHDYGYGQRLILSQDKLHPINEGFNINEISRLFGSAL
;
A
#
# COMPACT_ATOMS: atom_id res chain seq x y z
N MET A 1 8.58 -0.14 -13.93
CA MET A 1 7.69 -1.00 -13.13
C MET A 1 8.44 -2.28 -12.78
N ILE A 2 8.40 -2.68 -11.51
CA ILE A 2 9.07 -3.90 -11.03
C ILE A 2 8.00 -4.96 -10.76
N ARG A 3 8.14 -6.15 -11.36
CA ARG A 3 7.26 -7.29 -11.14
C ARG A 3 7.83 -8.18 -10.02
N ILE A 4 7.03 -8.48 -9.01
CA ILE A 4 7.40 -9.26 -7.83
C ILE A 4 6.46 -10.45 -7.68
N GLU A 5 7.04 -11.62 -7.53
CA GLU A 5 6.35 -12.83 -7.11
C GLU A 5 6.71 -13.14 -5.65
N LEU A 6 5.71 -13.49 -4.86
CA LEU A 6 5.90 -13.90 -3.47
C LEU A 6 6.03 -15.41 -3.39
N ASN A 7 6.95 -15.89 -2.57
CA ASN A 7 7.06 -17.29 -2.26
C ASN A 7 6.04 -17.72 -1.17
N GLU A 8 5.93 -19.02 -0.93
CA GLU A 8 4.99 -19.59 0.03
C GLU A 8 5.21 -19.05 1.46
N ASP A 9 6.46 -18.91 1.90
CA ASP A 9 6.78 -18.42 3.24
C ASP A 9 6.37 -16.95 3.43
N GLU A 10 6.56 -16.12 2.41
CA GLU A 10 6.13 -14.70 2.40
C GLU A 10 4.61 -14.60 2.47
N ILE A 11 3.90 -15.42 1.69
CA ILE A 11 2.43 -15.48 1.71
C ILE A 11 1.91 -15.96 3.06
N MET A 12 2.50 -17.03 3.60
CA MET A 12 2.13 -17.55 4.91
C MET A 12 2.44 -16.57 6.04
N GLY A 13 3.52 -15.80 5.92
CA GLY A 13 3.85 -14.68 6.81
C GLY A 13 2.76 -13.61 6.81
N ALA A 14 2.35 -13.17 5.64
CA ALA A 14 1.27 -12.20 5.48
C ALA A 14 -0.06 -12.70 6.06
N LEU A 15 -0.43 -13.95 5.79
CA LEU A 15 -1.63 -14.59 6.36
C LEU A 15 -1.61 -14.60 7.89
N ARG A 16 -0.48 -15.02 8.50
CA ARG A 16 -0.32 -15.02 9.96
C ARG A 16 -0.45 -13.61 10.53
N HIS A 17 0.15 -12.60 9.90
CA HIS A 17 0.06 -11.21 10.32
C HIS A 17 -1.40 -10.71 10.30
N VAL A 18 -2.11 -10.87 9.19
CA VAL A 18 -3.52 -10.47 9.06
C VAL A 18 -4.41 -11.16 10.09
N HIS A 19 -4.16 -12.44 10.37
CA HIS A 19 -4.88 -13.17 11.41
C HIS A 19 -4.63 -12.58 12.81
N ARG A 20 -3.39 -12.25 13.15
CA ARG A 20 -3.01 -11.62 14.43
C ARG A 20 -3.65 -10.24 14.58
N VAL A 21 -3.60 -9.40 13.54
CA VAL A 21 -4.27 -8.08 13.53
C VAL A 21 -5.77 -8.23 13.79
N ARG A 22 -6.41 -9.21 13.14
CA ARG A 22 -7.85 -9.47 13.34
C ARG A 22 -8.18 -9.94 14.75
N GLN A 23 -7.36 -10.79 15.33
CA GLN A 23 -7.52 -11.22 16.73
C GLN A 23 -7.40 -10.02 17.68
N ASN A 24 -6.36 -9.20 17.50
CA ASN A 24 -6.13 -8.00 18.30
C ASN A 24 -7.33 -7.04 18.22
N LYS A 25 -7.84 -6.74 17.01
CA LYS A 25 -9.06 -5.91 16.85
C LYS A 25 -10.27 -6.46 17.61
N LYS A 26 -10.46 -7.78 17.62
CA LYS A 26 -11.55 -8.40 18.39
C LYS A 26 -11.39 -8.22 19.90
N GLU A 27 -10.17 -8.38 20.43
CA GLU A 27 -9.89 -8.20 21.85
C GLU A 27 -10.17 -6.76 22.33
N PHE A 28 -9.86 -5.77 21.46
CA PHE A 28 -10.07 -4.35 21.77
C PHE A 28 -11.40 -3.78 21.26
N ASN A 29 -12.32 -4.61 20.75
CA ASN A 29 -13.62 -4.20 20.20
C ASN A 29 -13.51 -3.12 19.08
N VAL A 30 -12.44 -3.17 18.27
CA VAL A 30 -12.22 -2.24 17.16
C VAL A 30 -12.97 -2.75 15.92
N THR A 31 -13.87 -1.94 15.39
CA THR A 31 -14.63 -2.24 14.17
C THR A 31 -13.86 -1.85 12.92
N ASP A 32 -13.83 -2.74 11.91
CA ASP A 32 -13.25 -2.42 10.61
C ASP A 32 -14.07 -1.33 9.90
N LYS A 33 -13.41 -0.27 9.46
CA LYS A 33 -14.00 0.75 8.58
C LYS A 33 -14.07 0.21 7.15
N LYS A 34 -15.16 -0.48 6.84
CA LYS A 34 -15.36 -1.15 5.55
C LYS A 34 -16.09 -0.22 4.59
N PHE A 35 -15.46 0.15 3.48
CA PHE A 35 -16.05 0.99 2.43
C PHE A 35 -16.68 0.15 1.31
N ASP A 36 -16.03 -0.91 0.86
CA ASP A 36 -16.55 -1.84 -0.14
C ASP A 36 -17.32 -2.97 0.54
N LYS A 37 -18.63 -3.01 0.32
CA LYS A 37 -19.52 -4.02 0.91
C LYS A 37 -19.41 -5.39 0.19
N ASN A 38 -18.86 -5.43 -1.02
CA ASN A 38 -18.80 -6.61 -1.85
C ASN A 38 -17.59 -7.51 -1.51
N ASN A 39 -16.52 -6.92 -0.97
CA ASN A 39 -15.33 -7.67 -0.57
C ASN A 39 -15.32 -7.93 0.94
N SER A 40 -14.81 -9.07 1.37
CA SER A 40 -14.62 -9.33 2.80
C SER A 40 -13.49 -8.44 3.34
N SER A 41 -13.62 -7.94 4.57
CA SER A 41 -12.53 -7.20 5.24
C SER A 41 -11.23 -8.02 5.26
N TYR A 42 -11.35 -9.34 5.35
CA TYR A 42 -10.20 -10.25 5.32
C TYR A 42 -9.45 -10.21 3.99
N SER A 43 -10.16 -10.30 2.86
CA SER A 43 -9.54 -10.26 1.52
C SER A 43 -8.85 -8.93 1.26
N VAL A 44 -9.49 -7.82 1.67
CA VAL A 44 -8.92 -6.46 1.50
C VAL A 44 -7.64 -6.31 2.33
N ASN A 45 -7.67 -6.73 3.60
CA ASN A 45 -6.51 -6.64 4.48
C ASN A 45 -5.38 -7.57 4.02
N LEU A 46 -5.71 -8.77 3.54
CA LEU A 46 -4.71 -9.69 2.99
C LEU A 46 -4.06 -9.13 1.74
N MET A 47 -4.86 -8.61 0.80
CA MET A 47 -4.33 -7.99 -0.42
C MET A 47 -3.41 -6.81 -0.09
N GLY A 48 -3.80 -5.96 0.86
CA GLY A 48 -2.97 -4.86 1.36
C GLY A 48 -1.63 -5.38 1.88
N ARG A 49 -1.68 -6.34 2.82
CA ARG A 49 -0.46 -6.90 3.43
C ARG A 49 0.47 -7.59 2.44
N LEU A 50 -0.07 -8.33 1.48
CA LEU A 50 0.74 -8.94 0.41
C LEU A 50 1.41 -7.89 -0.47
N GLY A 51 0.73 -6.79 -0.78
CA GLY A 51 1.32 -5.67 -1.51
C GLY A 51 2.44 -4.96 -0.74
N GLU A 52 2.30 -4.81 0.58
CA GLU A 52 3.37 -4.29 1.46
C GLU A 52 4.61 -5.20 1.42
N VAL A 53 4.40 -6.53 1.56
CA VAL A 53 5.48 -7.53 1.47
C VAL A 53 6.16 -7.51 0.11
N ALA A 54 5.37 -7.45 -0.98
CA ALA A 54 5.91 -7.36 -2.35
C ALA A 54 6.70 -6.06 -2.55
N CYS A 55 6.19 -4.94 -2.07
CA CYS A 55 6.87 -3.64 -2.15
C CYS A 55 8.18 -3.66 -1.36
N ALA A 56 8.18 -4.16 -0.14
CA ALA A 56 9.38 -4.30 0.69
C ALA A 56 10.44 -5.18 0.01
N LYS A 57 10.04 -6.35 -0.50
CA LYS A 57 10.91 -7.26 -1.24
C LYS A 57 11.54 -6.58 -2.46
N GLY A 58 10.73 -5.91 -3.27
CA GLY A 58 11.20 -5.28 -4.51
C GLY A 58 12.11 -4.07 -4.29
N LEU A 59 11.98 -3.39 -3.15
CA LEU A 59 12.76 -2.20 -2.81
C LEU A 59 13.88 -2.45 -1.78
N GLY A 60 14.03 -3.70 -1.28
CA GLY A 60 15.02 -4.04 -0.27
C GLY A 60 14.74 -3.38 1.09
N LEU A 61 13.48 -3.22 1.45
CA LEU A 61 13.01 -2.65 2.71
C LEU A 61 12.48 -3.73 3.65
N SER A 62 12.25 -3.36 4.91
CA SER A 62 11.56 -4.22 5.88
C SER A 62 10.11 -3.75 6.05
N VAL A 63 9.19 -4.72 6.16
CA VAL A 63 7.78 -4.43 6.45
C VAL A 63 7.62 -4.15 7.94
N ASP A 64 6.75 -3.21 8.28
CA ASP A 64 6.36 -3.02 9.68
C ASP A 64 5.54 -4.22 10.18
N GLU A 65 6.02 -4.85 11.24
CA GLU A 65 5.37 -5.99 11.91
C GLU A 65 4.59 -5.59 13.16
N SER A 66 4.52 -4.31 13.48
CA SER A 66 3.79 -3.80 14.64
C SER A 66 2.30 -4.11 14.54
N ILE A 67 1.68 -4.39 15.68
CA ILE A 67 0.25 -4.64 15.79
C ILE A 67 -0.29 -3.71 16.85
N ASN A 68 -0.88 -2.61 16.39
CA ASN A 68 -1.47 -1.61 17.26
C ASN A 68 -2.98 -1.83 17.39
N PRO A 69 -3.56 -1.76 18.61
CA PRO A 69 -4.99 -1.92 18.81
C PRO A 69 -5.85 -0.90 18.04
N GLY A 70 -5.33 0.31 17.84
CA GLY A 70 -6.01 1.39 17.11
C GLY A 70 -5.93 1.32 15.59
N GLY A 71 -5.23 0.35 15.04
CA GLY A 71 -4.84 0.27 13.63
C GLY A 71 -3.36 0.62 13.44
N ASP A 72 -2.89 0.59 12.19
CA ASP A 72 -1.54 1.03 11.84
C ASP A 72 -1.41 2.55 11.99
N ASP A 73 -0.18 3.02 12.16
CA ASP A 73 0.14 4.45 12.22
C ASP A 73 0.03 5.13 10.83
N GLY A 74 -0.48 4.38 9.82
CA GLY A 74 -0.56 4.82 8.44
C GLY A 74 0.77 4.76 7.70
N HIS A 75 1.75 4.05 8.26
CA HIS A 75 3.07 3.83 7.69
C HIS A 75 3.32 2.34 7.55
N ASP A 76 3.58 1.88 6.33
CA ASP A 76 3.77 0.45 6.04
C ASP A 76 5.26 0.09 5.96
N LEU A 77 6.10 1.04 5.50
CA LEU A 77 7.54 0.88 5.33
C LEU A 77 8.30 2.15 5.72
N HIS A 78 9.60 2.01 6.01
CA HIS A 78 10.50 3.14 6.22
C HIS A 78 11.77 2.99 5.38
N THR A 79 12.27 4.10 4.86
CA THR A 79 13.60 4.14 4.22
C THR A 79 14.69 4.11 5.29
N SER A 80 15.94 3.82 4.90
CA SER A 80 17.10 3.92 5.80
C SER A 80 17.34 5.34 6.34
N LEU A 81 16.77 6.35 5.71
CA LEU A 81 16.82 7.76 6.13
C LEU A 81 15.62 8.15 7.01
N GLY A 82 14.82 7.19 7.47
CA GLY A 82 13.69 7.41 8.35
C GLY A 82 12.44 8.01 7.69
N LYS A 83 12.40 8.07 6.34
CA LYS A 83 11.21 8.52 5.62
C LYS A 83 10.13 7.46 5.61
N SER A 84 8.91 7.86 5.90
CA SER A 84 7.74 6.97 5.97
C SER A 84 7.10 6.77 4.60
N ILE A 85 6.67 5.53 4.33
CA ILE A 85 6.05 5.14 3.07
C ILE A 85 4.73 4.43 3.38
N GLN A 86 3.69 4.83 2.67
CA GLN A 86 2.40 4.12 2.64
C GLN A 86 2.28 3.35 1.33
N VAL A 87 1.94 2.07 1.42
CA VAL A 87 1.70 1.21 0.26
C VAL A 87 0.21 1.10 0.00
N LYS A 88 -0.22 1.37 -1.23
CA LYS A 88 -1.59 1.17 -1.67
C LYS A 88 -1.65 0.09 -2.72
N THR A 89 -2.28 -1.03 -2.36
CA THR A 89 -2.47 -2.16 -3.26
C THR A 89 -3.82 -2.08 -3.95
N SER A 90 -3.81 -2.17 -5.26
CA SER A 90 -5.00 -2.07 -6.11
C SER A 90 -4.97 -3.14 -7.20
N THR A 91 -6.11 -3.40 -7.84
CA THR A 91 -6.19 -4.19 -9.08
C THR A 91 -6.34 -3.31 -10.31
N ILE A 92 -6.39 -2.00 -10.11
CA ILE A 92 -6.41 -1.00 -11.19
C ILE A 92 -5.20 -0.09 -11.05
N PRO A 93 -4.67 0.48 -12.14
CA PRO A 93 -3.47 1.30 -12.14
C PRO A 93 -3.72 2.73 -11.62
N THR A 94 -4.27 2.81 -10.41
CA THR A 94 -4.67 4.09 -9.79
C THR A 94 -4.39 4.05 -8.29
N LEU A 95 -3.68 5.07 -7.81
CA LEU A 95 -3.45 5.30 -6.39
C LEU A 95 -4.72 5.94 -5.79
N ILE A 96 -5.28 5.34 -4.73
CA ILE A 96 -6.58 5.73 -4.18
C ILE A 96 -6.47 5.99 -2.68
N PHE A 97 -6.96 7.15 -2.25
CA PHE A 97 -7.18 7.47 -0.84
C PHE A 97 -8.66 7.77 -0.57
N ASN A 98 -9.17 7.28 0.55
CA ASN A 98 -10.57 7.49 0.92
C ASN A 98 -10.85 8.93 1.38
N HIS A 99 -9.89 9.53 2.08
CA HIS A 99 -9.95 10.90 2.60
C HIS A 99 -8.57 11.54 2.59
N GLU A 100 -8.50 12.85 2.59
CA GLU A 100 -7.25 13.61 2.67
C GLU A 100 -6.42 13.25 3.92
N THR A 101 -7.09 12.98 5.02
CA THR A 101 -6.46 12.59 6.29
C THR A 101 -5.86 11.19 6.28
N ASN A 102 -6.06 10.40 5.23
CA ASN A 102 -5.51 9.04 5.12
C ASN A 102 -4.11 9.00 4.48
N PHE A 103 -3.65 10.08 3.86
CA PHE A 103 -2.27 10.18 3.38
C PHE A 103 -1.43 10.97 4.39
N ILE A 104 -0.85 10.28 5.35
CA ILE A 104 -0.05 10.89 6.43
C ILE A 104 1.45 10.66 6.30
N SER A 105 1.87 9.66 5.52
CA SER A 105 3.28 9.34 5.24
C SER A 105 3.95 10.41 4.39
N ASP A 106 5.31 10.41 4.36
CA ASP A 106 6.07 11.24 3.42
C ASP A 106 5.78 10.88 1.97
N TYR A 107 5.65 9.57 1.69
CA TYR A 107 5.46 9.02 0.34
C TYR A 107 4.35 7.98 0.30
N ALA A 108 3.77 7.80 -0.90
CA ALA A 108 2.87 6.69 -1.18
C ALA A 108 3.31 5.94 -2.43
N ILE A 109 3.27 4.61 -2.38
CA ILE A 109 3.62 3.71 -3.50
C ILE A 109 2.37 2.98 -3.95
N LEU A 110 2.15 2.95 -5.26
CA LEU A 110 1.13 2.12 -5.89
C LEU A 110 1.71 0.75 -6.23
N VAL A 111 1.07 -0.28 -5.70
CA VAL A 111 1.29 -1.68 -6.07
C VAL A 111 0.03 -2.20 -6.74
N VAL A 112 0.17 -2.78 -7.93
CA VAL A 112 -0.95 -3.36 -8.67
C VAL A 112 -0.84 -4.89 -8.62
N LEU A 113 -1.89 -5.54 -8.14
CA LEU A 113 -2.02 -6.99 -8.16
C LEU A 113 -2.45 -7.44 -9.57
N GLU A 114 -1.69 -8.38 -10.15
CA GLU A 114 -2.07 -9.10 -11.36
C GLU A 114 -2.98 -10.28 -10.98
N GLY A 115 -4.22 -10.30 -11.51
CA GLY A 115 -5.18 -11.38 -11.27
C GLY A 115 -6.47 -10.96 -10.58
N ASP A 116 -7.20 -11.94 -10.03
CA ASP A 116 -8.52 -11.74 -9.43
C ASP A 116 -8.42 -11.12 -8.02
N LYS A 117 -9.32 -10.17 -7.74
CA LYS A 117 -9.46 -9.50 -6.44
C LYS A 117 -9.81 -10.42 -5.28
N GLN A 118 -10.44 -11.56 -5.55
CA GLN A 118 -11.10 -12.32 -4.48
C GLN A 118 -10.15 -13.16 -3.65
N LEU A 119 -9.08 -13.67 -4.24
CA LEU A 119 -8.04 -14.43 -3.53
C LEU A 119 -6.72 -14.29 -4.32
N PRO A 120 -5.72 -13.58 -3.80
CA PRO A 120 -4.39 -13.69 -4.38
C PRO A 120 -3.94 -15.15 -4.26
N HIS A 121 -3.71 -15.78 -5.41
CA HIS A 121 -3.16 -17.12 -5.50
C HIS A 121 -1.64 -17.08 -5.30
N VAL A 122 -1.04 -18.24 -5.00
CA VAL A 122 0.42 -18.39 -4.86
C VAL A 122 1.17 -17.89 -6.09
N ASP A 123 0.55 -17.92 -7.27
CA ASP A 123 1.12 -17.45 -8.54
C ASP A 123 0.79 -15.99 -8.87
N SER A 124 0.16 -15.25 -7.95
CA SER A 124 -0.16 -13.85 -8.20
C SER A 124 1.09 -12.98 -8.20
N ALA A 125 1.26 -12.18 -9.25
CA ALA A 125 2.32 -11.19 -9.33
C ALA A 125 1.86 -9.82 -8.85
N PHE A 126 2.78 -9.10 -8.24
CA PHE A 126 2.58 -7.71 -7.81
C PHE A 126 3.50 -6.80 -8.63
N HIS A 127 2.96 -5.71 -9.14
CA HIS A 127 3.70 -4.72 -9.89
C HIS A 127 3.88 -3.46 -9.05
N ILE A 128 5.11 -3.13 -8.69
CA ILE A 128 5.44 -1.84 -8.08
C ILE A 128 5.46 -0.82 -9.23
N VAL A 129 4.45 0.04 -9.28
CA VAL A 129 4.17 0.88 -10.45
C VAL A 129 4.87 2.23 -10.36
N GLY A 130 4.70 2.91 -9.23
CA GLY A 130 5.23 4.25 -9.07
C GLY A 130 5.01 4.81 -7.68
N ILE A 131 5.58 5.98 -7.44
CA ILE A 131 5.64 6.65 -6.16
C ILE A 131 5.27 8.12 -6.32
N THR A 132 4.70 8.69 -5.28
CA THR A 132 4.45 10.13 -5.15
C THR A 132 4.82 10.61 -3.75
N ASP A 133 5.24 11.86 -3.62
CA ASP A 133 5.25 12.51 -2.33
C ASP A 133 3.86 13.07 -2.00
N ARG A 134 3.68 13.43 -0.73
CA ARG A 134 2.41 13.95 -0.23
C ARG A 134 2.02 15.26 -0.90
N LYS A 135 2.98 16.18 -1.09
CA LYS A 135 2.71 17.48 -1.70
C LYS A 135 2.26 17.33 -3.14
N TYR A 136 3.00 16.60 -3.95
CA TYR A 136 2.66 16.37 -5.35
C TYR A 136 1.30 15.68 -5.51
N PHE A 137 0.97 14.71 -4.64
CA PHE A 137 -0.34 14.07 -4.63
C PHE A 137 -1.46 15.11 -4.46
N PHE A 138 -1.37 15.96 -3.42
CA PHE A 138 -2.41 16.97 -3.14
C PHE A 138 -2.48 18.10 -4.17
N ASP A 139 -1.42 18.35 -4.89
CA ASP A 139 -1.42 19.32 -6.01
C ASP A 139 -2.04 18.74 -7.31
N ASN A 140 -2.14 17.40 -7.45
CA ASN A 140 -2.45 16.73 -8.72
C ASN A 140 -3.57 15.69 -8.68
N PHE A 141 -4.14 15.36 -7.53
CA PHE A 141 -5.24 14.39 -7.42
C PHE A 141 -6.51 14.89 -8.08
N THR A 142 -7.41 13.96 -8.36
CA THR A 142 -8.79 14.26 -8.77
C THR A 142 -9.76 13.48 -7.89
N TYR A 143 -11.01 13.95 -7.80
CA TYR A 143 -12.06 13.18 -7.15
C TYR A 143 -12.72 12.21 -8.12
N HIS A 144 -12.99 10.99 -7.65
CA HIS A 144 -13.76 9.99 -8.39
C HIS A 144 -14.71 9.26 -7.45
N ASP A 145 -15.95 9.02 -7.89
CA ASP A 145 -16.92 8.24 -7.14
C ASP A 145 -17.09 6.85 -7.79
N TYR A 146 -16.68 5.82 -7.06
CA TYR A 146 -16.85 4.41 -7.45
C TYR A 146 -18.22 3.83 -7.04
N GLY A 147 -19.21 4.68 -6.68
CA GLY A 147 -20.52 4.26 -6.14
C GLY A 147 -20.55 4.10 -4.62
N TYR A 148 -19.46 4.47 -3.93
CA TYR A 148 -19.31 4.39 -2.47
C TYR A 148 -18.90 5.73 -1.86
N GLY A 149 -19.12 6.83 -2.57
CA GLY A 149 -18.67 8.18 -2.24
C GLY A 149 -17.31 8.54 -2.87
N GLN A 150 -17.03 9.84 -2.83
CA GLN A 150 -15.84 10.39 -3.47
C GLN A 150 -14.53 9.86 -2.88
N ARG A 151 -13.56 9.60 -3.73
CA ARG A 151 -12.20 9.19 -3.41
C ARG A 151 -11.21 10.14 -4.08
N LEU A 152 -10.08 10.33 -3.43
CA LEU A 152 -8.94 11.03 -4.02
C LEU A 152 -8.16 10.01 -4.84
N ILE A 153 -7.96 10.30 -6.12
CA ILE A 153 -7.26 9.39 -7.02
C ILE A 153 -6.11 10.10 -7.74
N LEU A 154 -5.04 9.36 -7.98
CA LEU A 154 -3.94 9.76 -8.84
C LEU A 154 -3.62 8.59 -9.78
N SER A 155 -3.77 8.81 -11.10
CA SER A 155 -3.50 7.76 -12.09
C SER A 155 -2.01 7.44 -12.19
N GLN A 156 -1.67 6.24 -12.64
CA GLN A 156 -0.28 5.76 -12.69
C GLN A 156 0.62 6.64 -13.56
N ASP A 157 0.10 7.25 -14.63
CA ASP A 157 0.85 8.13 -15.54
C ASP A 157 1.35 9.42 -14.89
N LYS A 158 0.76 9.79 -13.76
CA LYS A 158 1.18 10.91 -12.93
C LYS A 158 2.13 10.52 -11.79
N LEU A 159 2.31 9.22 -11.53
CA LEU A 159 3.27 8.77 -10.53
C LEU A 159 4.69 8.83 -11.10
N HIS A 160 5.66 9.09 -10.21
CA HIS A 160 7.05 8.89 -10.57
C HIS A 160 7.32 7.38 -10.74
N PRO A 161 7.78 6.90 -11.92
CA PRO A 161 7.87 5.48 -12.18
C PRO A 161 8.97 4.81 -11.36
N ILE A 162 8.67 3.64 -10.81
CA ILE A 162 9.64 2.77 -10.16
C ILE A 162 10.04 1.68 -11.17
N ASN A 163 11.32 1.65 -11.54
CA ASN A 163 11.90 0.67 -12.46
C ASN A 163 13.01 -0.12 -11.78
N GLU A 164 13.49 -1.17 -12.42
CA GLU A 164 14.67 -1.92 -11.95
C GLU A 164 15.86 -0.96 -11.70
N GLY A 165 16.52 -1.15 -10.55
CA GLY A 165 17.60 -0.27 -10.11
C GLY A 165 17.15 1.03 -9.41
N PHE A 166 15.84 1.21 -9.18
CA PHE A 166 15.34 2.35 -8.42
C PHE A 166 15.90 2.32 -6.98
N ASN A 167 16.56 3.40 -6.59
CA ASN A 167 17.11 3.54 -5.24
C ASN A 167 16.14 4.37 -4.37
N ILE A 168 15.42 3.71 -3.50
CA ILE A 168 14.45 4.35 -2.60
C ILE A 168 15.07 5.41 -1.67
N ASN A 169 16.35 5.30 -1.36
CA ASN A 169 17.03 6.26 -0.50
C ASN A 169 17.37 7.58 -1.24
N GLU A 170 17.24 7.61 -2.55
CA GLU A 170 17.42 8.83 -3.35
C GLU A 170 16.10 9.54 -3.66
N ILE A 171 14.99 9.05 -3.11
CA ILE A 171 13.64 9.53 -3.39
C ILE A 171 13.47 11.04 -3.15
N SER A 172 14.10 11.59 -2.11
CA SER A 172 14.03 13.03 -1.79
C SER A 172 14.56 13.92 -2.92
N ARG A 173 15.48 13.40 -3.75
CA ARG A 173 16.00 14.13 -4.92
C ARG A 173 14.96 14.25 -6.04
N LEU A 174 14.02 13.29 -6.13
CA LEU A 174 13.01 13.26 -7.19
C LEU A 174 11.94 14.35 -7.02
N PHE A 175 11.62 14.69 -5.77
CA PHE A 175 10.55 15.63 -5.43
C PHE A 175 11.05 17.00 -4.99
N GLY A 176 12.34 17.30 -5.17
CA GLY A 176 12.90 18.62 -4.91
C GLY A 176 12.83 19.05 -3.44
N SER A 177 12.73 18.12 -2.51
CA SER A 177 12.85 18.41 -1.08
C SER A 177 14.28 18.82 -0.82
N ALA A 178 14.56 20.13 -0.85
CA ALA A 178 15.78 20.69 -0.27
C ALA A 178 15.84 20.23 1.20
N LEU A 179 16.99 19.69 1.56
CA LEU A 179 17.37 19.41 2.95
C LEU A 179 17.23 20.66 3.81
#